data_7c67d1169d9ab665b5279c4c10267432
#
_entry.id   7c67d1169d9ab665b5279c4c10267432
#
_cell.length_a   1.000
_cell.length_b   1.000
_cell.length_c   1.000
_cell.angle_alpha   90.00
_cell.angle_beta   90.00
_cell.angle_gamma   90.00
#
_symmetry.space_group_name_H-M   'P 1'
#
loop_
_entity.id
_entity.type
_entity.pdbx_description
1 polymer ?
#
loop_
_entity_poly.entity_id
_entity_poly.type
_entity_poly.pdbx_seq_one_letter_code
_entity_poly.pdbx_strand_id
1 'polypeptide(L)'
;MIMITGGAYQGKCSYAINMLGINEKVIIDGAEWDMNGRVKCIKNYHVLVRRLMDSGIDVIGFAERFISENPDCVVIINEIGNGIVPIDRNERLWRENVGRAGCLIARSSERVIRCVSGIGIVIKGE
;
A
#
# COMPACT_ATOMS: atom_id res chain seq x y z
N MET A 1 -6.74 -8.64 6.35
CA MET A 1 -5.74 -7.72 5.75
C MET A 1 -5.32 -6.68 6.77
N ILE A 2 -4.07 -6.28 6.73
CA ILE A 2 -3.53 -5.19 7.56
C ILE A 2 -2.89 -4.18 6.62
N MET A 3 -3.21 -2.92 6.81
CA MET A 3 -2.60 -1.83 6.04
C MET A 3 -1.62 -1.06 6.91
N ILE A 4 -0.42 -0.83 6.40
CA ILE A 4 0.57 0.04 7.03
C ILE A 4 0.80 1.22 6.10
N THR A 5 0.56 2.41 6.60
CA THR A 5 0.71 3.65 5.84
C THR A 5 1.66 4.61 6.56
N GLY A 6 2.01 5.68 5.91
CA GLY A 6 2.92 6.71 6.42
C GLY A 6 3.70 7.32 5.29
N GLY A 7 4.44 8.38 5.58
CA GLY A 7 5.32 9.00 4.60
C GLY A 7 6.51 8.12 4.24
N ALA A 8 7.30 8.56 3.27
CA ALA A 8 8.53 7.88 2.90
C ALA A 8 9.49 7.83 4.11
N TYR A 9 10.23 6.73 4.22
CA TYR A 9 11.26 6.54 5.24
C TYR A 9 10.78 6.63 6.70
N GLN A 10 9.50 6.28 6.96
CA GLN A 10 8.92 6.32 8.31
C GLN A 10 8.94 4.98 9.04
N GLY A 11 9.64 3.98 8.50
CA GLY A 11 9.83 2.70 9.19
C GLY A 11 8.71 1.68 9.00
N LYS A 12 7.94 1.77 7.91
CA LYS A 12 6.81 0.87 7.66
C LYS A 12 7.23 -0.60 7.51
N CYS A 13 8.30 -0.87 6.74
CA CYS A 13 8.80 -2.24 6.56
C CYS A 13 9.38 -2.78 7.86
N SER A 14 10.13 -1.98 8.61
CA SER A 14 10.66 -2.36 9.91
C SER A 14 9.54 -2.71 10.88
N TYR A 15 8.45 -1.96 10.86
CA TYR A 15 7.28 -2.26 11.68
C TYR A 15 6.68 -3.61 11.32
N ALA A 16 6.50 -3.90 10.02
CA ALA A 16 5.97 -5.18 9.57
C ALA A 16 6.83 -6.35 10.03
N ILE A 17 8.15 -6.22 9.91
CA ILE A 17 9.08 -7.27 10.29
C ILE A 17 9.10 -7.45 11.82
N ASN A 18 9.30 -6.36 12.56
CA ASN A 18 9.58 -6.43 14.00
C ASN A 18 8.33 -6.55 14.85
N MET A 19 7.24 -5.90 14.46
CA MET A 19 6.01 -5.86 15.26
C MET A 19 4.95 -6.85 14.80
N LEU A 20 4.88 -7.13 13.50
CA LEU A 20 3.91 -8.07 12.95
C LEU A 20 4.52 -9.45 12.65
N GLY A 21 5.82 -9.60 12.83
CA GLY A 21 6.50 -10.87 12.63
C GLY A 21 6.60 -11.31 11.18
N ILE A 22 6.52 -10.39 10.22
CA ILE A 22 6.63 -10.71 8.81
C ILE A 22 8.08 -11.08 8.48
N ASN A 23 8.26 -12.22 7.82
CA ASN A 23 9.58 -12.61 7.32
C ASN A 23 9.96 -11.73 6.13
N GLU A 24 11.11 -11.06 6.20
CA GLU A 24 11.59 -10.19 5.15
C GLU A 24 11.59 -10.87 3.77
N LYS A 25 11.86 -12.16 3.71
CA LYS A 25 11.94 -12.93 2.46
C LYS A 25 10.59 -13.06 1.74
N VAL A 26 9.47 -12.90 2.43
CA VAL A 26 8.14 -12.98 1.81
C VAL A 26 7.60 -11.61 1.43
N ILE A 27 8.31 -10.53 1.70
CA ILE A 27 7.91 -9.18 1.33
C ILE A 27 8.16 -8.99 -0.16
N ILE A 28 7.10 -8.76 -0.90
CA ILE A 28 7.14 -8.48 -2.33
C ILE A 28 7.20 -6.98 -2.54
N ASP A 29 8.04 -6.53 -3.47
CA ASP A 29 8.12 -5.13 -3.83
C ASP A 29 7.14 -4.84 -4.99
N GLY A 30 6.18 -3.95 -4.75
CA GLY A 30 5.21 -3.55 -5.78
C GLY A 30 5.85 -2.95 -7.03
N ALA A 31 7.07 -2.42 -6.92
CA ALA A 31 7.81 -1.89 -8.06
C ALA A 31 8.27 -2.99 -9.03
N GLU A 32 8.41 -4.23 -8.57
CA GLU A 32 8.99 -5.34 -9.34
C GLU A 32 8.08 -6.55 -9.47
N TRP A 33 7.01 -6.61 -8.69
CA TRP A 33 6.12 -7.77 -8.67
C TRP A 33 5.55 -8.09 -10.05
N ASP A 34 5.58 -9.37 -10.42
CA ASP A 34 5.04 -9.87 -11.69
C ASP A 34 3.51 -10.01 -11.71
N MET A 35 2.86 -9.65 -10.60
CA MET A 35 1.39 -9.71 -10.41
C MET A 35 0.81 -11.11 -10.43
N ASN A 36 1.64 -12.13 -10.23
CA ASN A 36 1.21 -13.53 -10.16
C ASN A 36 1.31 -14.08 -8.74
N GLY A 37 0.40 -14.98 -8.42
CA GLY A 37 0.40 -15.71 -7.16
C GLY A 37 -0.14 -14.91 -5.97
N ARG A 38 -0.21 -15.61 -4.83
CA ARG A 38 -0.67 -15.01 -3.57
C ARG A 38 0.44 -14.24 -2.89
N VAL A 39 0.06 -13.18 -2.21
CA VAL A 39 0.97 -12.25 -1.56
C VAL A 39 0.69 -12.21 -0.06
N LYS A 40 1.71 -12.46 0.76
CA LYS A 40 1.62 -12.34 2.22
C LYS A 40 1.90 -10.93 2.69
N CYS A 41 2.81 -10.23 2.03
CA CYS A 41 3.14 -8.85 2.33
C CYS A 41 3.65 -8.18 1.06
N ILE A 42 3.17 -6.99 0.78
CA ILE A 42 3.63 -6.17 -0.34
C ILE A 42 4.01 -4.79 0.15
N LYS A 43 5.18 -4.32 -0.23
CA LYS A 43 5.62 -2.94 -0.02
C LYS A 43 5.51 -2.15 -1.32
N ASN A 44 5.56 -0.84 -1.21
CA ASN A 44 5.50 0.05 -2.37
C ASN A 44 4.25 -0.14 -3.23
N TYR A 45 3.10 -0.33 -2.60
CA TYR A 45 1.84 -0.47 -3.33
C TYR A 45 1.54 0.78 -4.18
N HIS A 46 1.92 1.96 -3.70
CA HIS A 46 1.79 3.21 -4.45
C HIS A 46 2.60 3.21 -5.76
N VAL A 47 3.74 2.51 -5.79
CA VAL A 47 4.52 2.31 -7.02
C VAL A 47 3.82 1.32 -7.95
N LEU A 48 3.24 0.26 -7.41
CA LEU A 48 2.41 -0.67 -8.17
C LEU A 48 1.26 0.07 -8.88
N VAL A 49 0.61 1.01 -8.19
CA VAL A 49 -0.45 1.83 -8.79
C VAL A 49 0.06 2.58 -10.02
N ARG A 50 1.26 3.15 -9.95
CA ARG A 50 1.87 3.82 -11.12
C ARG A 50 2.06 2.85 -12.28
N ARG A 51 2.55 1.65 -12.02
CA ARG A 51 2.74 0.60 -13.03
C ARG A 51 1.43 0.18 -13.67
N LEU A 52 0.37 0.04 -12.88
CA LEU A 52 -0.96 -0.31 -13.37
C LEU A 52 -1.48 0.78 -14.31
N MET A 53 -1.34 2.05 -13.93
CA MET A 53 -1.74 3.17 -14.76
C MET A 53 -0.97 3.19 -16.09
N ASP A 54 0.34 3.01 -16.04
CA ASP A 54 1.20 3.02 -17.23
C ASP A 54 0.86 1.86 -18.18
N SER A 55 0.32 0.78 -17.64
CA SER A 55 -0.10 -0.40 -18.41
C SER A 55 -1.57 -0.35 -18.84
N GLY A 56 -2.29 0.72 -18.52
CA GLY A 56 -3.70 0.85 -18.86
C GLY A 56 -4.62 -0.07 -18.07
N ILE A 57 -4.18 -0.56 -16.91
CA ILE A 57 -4.96 -1.44 -16.04
C ILE A 57 -5.79 -0.60 -15.07
N ASP A 58 -7.07 -0.95 -14.90
CA ASP A 58 -7.96 -0.29 -13.93
C ASP A 58 -7.45 -0.52 -12.51
N VAL A 59 -6.99 0.54 -11.86
CA VAL A 59 -6.39 0.51 -10.52
C VAL A 59 -7.40 0.02 -9.48
N ILE A 60 -8.64 0.50 -9.53
CA ILE A 60 -9.67 0.14 -8.56
C ILE A 60 -10.11 -1.31 -8.74
N GLY A 61 -10.35 -1.73 -9.97
CA GLY A 61 -10.68 -3.13 -10.25
C GLY A 61 -9.57 -4.08 -9.84
N PHE A 62 -8.31 -3.69 -10.06
CA PHE A 62 -7.17 -4.47 -9.60
C PHE A 62 -7.14 -4.57 -8.08
N ALA A 63 -7.34 -3.45 -7.38
CA ALA A 63 -7.36 -3.43 -5.91
C ALA A 63 -8.45 -4.33 -5.34
N GLU A 64 -9.65 -4.31 -5.91
CA GLU A 64 -10.75 -5.17 -5.49
C GLU A 64 -10.40 -6.65 -5.62
N ARG A 65 -9.81 -7.05 -6.74
CA ARG A 65 -9.35 -8.42 -6.95
C ARG A 65 -8.20 -8.79 -6.02
N PHE A 66 -7.25 -7.90 -5.85
CA PHE A 66 -6.12 -8.11 -4.95
C PHE A 66 -6.59 -8.38 -3.52
N ILE A 67 -7.53 -7.59 -3.02
CA ILE A 67 -8.11 -7.74 -1.69
C ILE A 67 -8.82 -9.09 -1.57
N SER A 68 -9.62 -9.45 -2.57
CA SER A 68 -10.36 -10.71 -2.59
C SER A 68 -9.43 -11.93 -2.61
N GLU A 69 -8.37 -11.86 -3.38
CA GLU A 69 -7.43 -12.98 -3.54
C GLU A 69 -6.38 -13.07 -2.42
N ASN A 70 -6.17 -11.99 -1.67
CA ASN A 70 -5.15 -11.92 -0.62
C ASN A 70 -5.73 -11.35 0.69
N PRO A 71 -6.72 -12.03 1.29
CA PRO A 71 -7.42 -11.49 2.46
C PRO A 71 -6.54 -11.33 3.71
N ASP A 72 -5.44 -12.04 3.78
CA ASP A 72 -4.52 -12.00 4.93
C ASP A 72 -3.24 -11.20 4.65
N CYS A 73 -3.19 -10.48 3.55
CA CYS A 73 -2.01 -9.72 3.15
C CYS A 73 -1.77 -8.51 4.06
N VAL A 74 -0.50 -8.21 4.28
CA VAL A 74 -0.05 -6.94 4.85
C VAL A 74 0.32 -6.02 3.69
N VAL A 75 -0.36 -4.90 3.56
CA VAL A 75 -0.13 -3.92 2.48
C VAL A 75 0.58 -2.71 3.04
N ILE A 76 1.74 -2.41 2.50
CA ILE A 76 2.55 -1.24 2.87
C ILE A 76 2.47 -0.23 1.73
N ILE A 77 1.96 0.95 2.04
CA ILE A 77 1.69 2.00 1.06
C ILE A 77 2.10 3.37 1.63
N ASN A 78 2.75 4.19 0.82
CA ASN A 78 3.07 5.55 1.24
C ASN A 78 1.85 6.46 1.18
N GLU A 79 1.77 7.36 2.15
CA GLU A 79 0.88 8.52 2.06
C GLU A 79 1.48 9.46 1.02
N ILE A 80 0.68 9.80 0.02
CA ILE A 80 1.05 10.76 -1.01
C ILE A 80 -0.10 11.75 -1.20
N GLY A 81 0.20 12.91 -1.76
CA GLY A 81 -0.80 13.96 -1.96
C GLY A 81 -0.85 14.99 -0.85
N ASN A 82 0.07 14.92 0.13
CA ASN A 82 0.24 15.96 1.14
C ASN A 82 1.14 17.06 0.58
N GLY A 83 0.63 18.27 0.38
CA GLY A 83 1.40 19.40 -0.10
C GLY A 83 0.86 20.01 -1.38
N ILE A 84 1.74 20.53 -2.22
CA ILE A 84 1.37 21.29 -3.41
C ILE A 84 0.69 20.39 -4.43
N VAL A 85 -0.43 20.85 -4.99
CA VAL A 85 -1.12 20.14 -6.09
C VAL A 85 -0.21 20.16 -7.31
N PRO A 86 0.14 18.98 -7.87
CA PRO A 86 1.00 18.93 -9.06
C PRO A 86 0.32 19.56 -10.29
N ILE A 87 1.11 20.22 -11.11
CA ILE A 87 0.64 20.76 -12.39
C ILE A 87 0.44 19.63 -13.40
N ASP A 88 1.30 18.61 -13.35
CA ASP A 88 1.23 17.45 -14.25
C ASP A 88 -0.03 16.63 -13.97
N ARG A 89 -0.83 16.44 -15.04
CA ARG A 89 -2.07 15.67 -14.98
C ARG A 89 -1.84 14.21 -14.59
N ASN A 90 -0.79 13.57 -15.10
CA ASN A 90 -0.48 12.18 -14.78
C ASN A 90 -0.11 12.01 -13.31
N GLU A 91 0.62 12.97 -12.75
CA GLU A 91 0.96 12.98 -11.33
C GLU A 91 -0.30 13.15 -10.46
N ARG A 92 -1.22 14.02 -10.83
CA ARG A 92 -2.48 14.21 -10.12
C ARG A 92 -3.34 12.94 -10.17
N LEU A 93 -3.44 12.31 -11.34
CA LEU A 93 -4.19 11.06 -11.49
C LEU A 93 -3.58 9.94 -10.67
N TRP A 94 -2.27 9.85 -10.62
CA TRP A 94 -1.58 8.86 -9.79
C TRP A 94 -1.90 9.07 -8.31
N ARG A 95 -1.78 10.29 -7.81
CA ARG A 95 -2.12 10.61 -6.42
C ARG A 95 -3.57 10.29 -6.09
N GLU A 96 -4.49 10.61 -7.00
CA GLU A 96 -5.90 10.28 -6.85
C GLU A 96 -6.12 8.77 -6.78
N ASN A 97 -5.51 8.02 -7.69
CA ASN A 97 -5.65 6.57 -7.73
C ASN A 97 -5.02 5.89 -6.49
N VAL A 98 -3.89 6.37 -6.02
CA VAL A 98 -3.29 5.87 -4.78
C VAL A 98 -4.21 6.13 -3.60
N GLY A 99 -4.80 7.33 -3.52
CA GLY A 99 -5.76 7.66 -2.47
C GLY A 99 -6.98 6.76 -2.50
N ARG A 100 -7.55 6.52 -3.67
CA ARG A 100 -8.73 5.64 -3.83
C ARG A 100 -8.42 4.19 -3.50
N ALA A 101 -7.32 3.66 -4.02
CA ALA A 101 -6.88 2.29 -3.71
C ALA A 101 -6.59 2.15 -2.20
N GLY A 102 -5.93 3.15 -1.62
CA GLY A 102 -5.67 3.18 -0.19
C GLY A 102 -6.94 3.15 0.65
N CYS A 103 -7.97 3.88 0.26
CA CYS A 103 -9.26 3.85 0.94
C CYS A 103 -9.92 2.47 0.87
N LEU A 104 -9.86 1.80 -0.28
CA LEU A 104 -10.39 0.44 -0.42
C LEU A 104 -9.65 -0.55 0.47
N ILE A 105 -8.32 -0.49 0.47
CA ILE A 105 -7.48 -1.36 1.27
C ILE A 105 -7.73 -1.12 2.75
N ALA A 106 -7.79 0.13 3.19
CA ALA A 106 -8.07 0.49 4.58
C ALA A 106 -9.43 -0.01 5.04
N ARG A 107 -10.45 0.13 4.18
CA ARG A 107 -11.81 -0.32 4.48
C ARG A 107 -11.86 -1.84 4.64
N SER A 108 -11.10 -2.56 3.86
CA SER A 108 -11.04 -4.02 3.88
C SER A 108 -10.09 -4.57 4.94
N SER A 109 -9.28 -3.72 5.54
CA SER A 109 -8.31 -4.12 6.56
C SER A 109 -8.96 -4.15 7.94
N GLU A 110 -8.66 -5.19 8.72
CA GLU A 110 -9.06 -5.29 10.12
C GLU A 110 -8.22 -4.34 11.00
N ARG A 111 -7.00 -4.04 10.58
CA ARG A 111 -6.10 -3.10 11.26
C ARG A 111 -5.48 -2.16 10.24
N VAL A 112 -5.39 -0.90 10.60
CA VAL A 112 -4.65 0.11 9.85
C VAL A 112 -3.69 0.80 10.80
N ILE A 113 -2.42 0.83 10.43
CA ILE A 113 -1.32 1.36 11.25
C ILE A 113 -0.65 2.48 10.46
N ARG A 114 -0.47 3.63 11.10
CA ARG A 114 0.29 4.74 10.53
C ARG A 114 1.65 4.79 11.21
N CYS A 115 2.71 4.78 10.43
CA CYS A 115 4.09 4.91 10.94
C CYS A 115 4.57 6.34 10.83
N VAL A 116 5.05 6.87 11.94
CA VAL A 116 5.65 8.20 12.02
C VAL A 116 6.94 8.06 12.81
N SER A 117 8.07 8.39 12.18
CA SER A 117 9.40 8.30 12.82
C SER A 117 9.66 6.95 13.51
N GLY A 118 9.29 5.86 12.84
CA GLY A 118 9.48 4.50 13.35
C GLY A 118 8.44 4.04 14.36
N ILE A 119 7.50 4.89 14.75
CA ILE A 119 6.45 4.58 15.72
C ILE A 119 5.17 4.23 14.97
N GLY A 120 4.61 3.05 15.24
CA GLY A 120 3.32 2.63 14.68
C GLY A 120 2.16 3.12 15.55
N ILE A 121 1.22 3.81 14.92
CA ILE A 121 0.00 4.28 15.56
C ILE A 121 -1.17 3.53 14.94
N VAL A 122 -1.91 2.79 15.75
CA VAL A 122 -3.09 2.05 15.29
C VAL A 122 -4.24 3.04 15.12
N ILE A 123 -4.72 3.21 13.89
CA ILE A 123 -5.83 4.10 13.56
C ILE A 123 -7.13 3.34 13.26
N LYS A 124 -7.06 2.04 13.06
CA LYS A 124 -8.21 1.14 12.94
C LYS A 124 -7.84 -0.21 13.53
N GLY A 125 -8.77 -0.83 14.29
CA GLY A 125 -8.54 -2.10 14.96
C GLY A 125 -7.80 -1.92 16.28
N GLU A 126 -7.24 -3.00 16.76
CA GLU A 126 -6.54 -3.01 18.06
C GLU A 126 -5.04 -3.23 17.89
#